data_8b7f5b3a00ec29dd250cc3be4317839f
#
_entry.id   8b7f5b3a00ec29dd250cc3be4317839f
#
_cell.length_a   1.000
_cell.length_b   1.000
_cell.length_c   1.000
_cell.angle_alpha   90.00
_cell.angle_beta   90.00
_cell.angle_gamma   90.00
#
_symmetry.space_group_name_H-M   'P 1'
#
loop_
_entity.id
_entity.type
_entity.pdbx_description
1 polymer ?
#
loop_
_entity_poly.entity_id
_entity_poly.type
_entity_poly.pdbx_seq_one_letter_code
_entity_poly.pdbx_strand_id
1 'polypeptide(L)'
;LSSSLKTSALSLIKISNDLRLMASGPRAGFCEITLPPRQPGSSIMPGKVNPVIPEVVDQTCYQVIANDLAVAFGVENGQFQLNVMEPVMAYNIFNSLRFLTNAVNTLRTRCVDGIKANRAQCAEWLDKSVGIVTALLPHIGYETCSVLAKEALATNRNIKDLLIERKVLSKEDLDVILAPAEMTRPGIAGKELLKKIHESREELV
;
A
#
# COMPACT_ATOMS: atom_id res chain seq x y z
N LEU A 1 -2.93 -28.23 2.00
CA LEU A 1 -2.51 -27.51 3.20
C LEU A 1 -1.20 -26.76 2.98
N SER A 2 -0.10 -27.41 2.56
CA SER A 2 1.21 -26.78 2.37
C SER A 2 1.14 -25.59 1.42
N SER A 3 0.53 -25.73 0.24
CA SER A 3 0.34 -24.64 -0.73
C SER A 3 -0.47 -23.47 -0.19
N SER A 4 -1.45 -23.73 0.70
CA SER A 4 -2.20 -22.64 1.36
C SER A 4 -1.32 -21.86 2.33
N LEU A 5 -0.42 -22.50 3.06
CA LEU A 5 0.57 -21.85 3.92
C LEU A 5 1.54 -20.99 3.10
N LYS A 6 2.02 -21.50 1.97
CA LYS A 6 2.84 -20.77 1.02
C LYS A 6 2.13 -19.51 0.49
N THR A 7 0.86 -19.63 0.08
CA THR A 7 0.08 -18.49 -0.41
C THR A 7 -0.09 -17.42 0.67
N SER A 8 -0.33 -17.85 1.92
CA SER A 8 -0.39 -16.94 3.07
C SER A 8 0.96 -16.24 3.31
N ALA A 9 2.08 -16.99 3.20
CA ALA A 9 3.42 -16.43 3.33
C ALA A 9 3.70 -15.38 2.25
N LEU A 10 3.33 -15.62 0.99
CA LEU A 10 3.49 -14.64 -0.10
C LEU A 10 2.70 -13.35 0.17
N SER A 11 1.48 -13.47 0.69
CA SER A 11 0.67 -12.29 1.07
C SER A 11 1.32 -11.50 2.21
N LEU A 12 1.87 -12.18 3.23
CA LEU A 12 2.57 -11.54 4.34
C LEU A 12 3.86 -10.84 3.88
N ILE A 13 4.62 -11.41 2.95
CA ILE A 13 5.79 -10.77 2.33
C ILE A 13 5.37 -9.47 1.66
N LYS A 14 4.29 -9.50 0.86
CA LYS A 14 3.78 -8.30 0.19
C LYS A 14 3.42 -7.21 1.20
N ILE A 15 2.66 -7.54 2.23
CA ILE A 15 2.27 -6.60 3.29
C ILE A 15 3.50 -6.05 4.03
N SER A 16 4.45 -6.91 4.39
CA SER A 16 5.67 -6.51 5.10
C SER A 16 6.54 -5.57 4.26
N ASN A 17 6.69 -5.85 2.97
CA ASN A 17 7.42 -4.97 2.05
C ASN A 17 6.74 -3.61 1.89
N ASP A 18 5.41 -3.55 1.81
CA ASP A 18 4.69 -2.27 1.76
C ASP A 18 4.88 -1.46 3.04
N LEU A 19 4.77 -2.09 4.21
CA LEU A 19 5.02 -1.43 5.50
C LEU A 19 6.43 -0.86 5.58
N ARG A 20 7.44 -1.59 5.10
CA ARG A 20 8.83 -1.14 5.04
C ARG A 20 8.99 0.06 4.12
N LEU A 21 8.37 0.02 2.94
CA LEU A 21 8.43 1.09 1.94
C LEU A 21 7.73 2.36 2.43
N MET A 22 6.49 2.25 2.93
CA MET A 22 5.74 3.38 3.47
C MET A 22 6.43 4.01 4.69
N ALA A 23 7.17 3.23 5.48
CA ALA A 23 7.91 3.73 6.64
C ALA A 23 9.33 4.22 6.29
N SER A 24 9.74 4.18 5.01
CA SER A 24 11.08 4.61 4.60
C SER A 24 11.31 6.11 4.86
N GLY A 25 12.51 6.46 5.27
CA GLY A 25 12.87 7.84 5.59
C GLY A 25 13.77 7.91 6.82
N PRO A 26 13.64 8.90 7.70
CA PRO A 26 12.48 9.82 7.90
C PRO A 26 12.42 11.05 6.97
N ARG A 27 13.49 11.44 6.30
CA ARG A 27 13.51 12.65 5.47
C ARG A 27 13.64 12.36 3.97
N ALA A 28 14.35 11.29 3.62
CA ALA A 28 14.60 10.87 2.24
C ALA A 28 13.93 9.51 1.97
N GLY A 29 12.61 9.50 1.95
CA GLY A 29 11.77 8.33 1.73
C GLY A 29 10.30 8.72 1.75
N PHE A 30 9.39 7.75 1.68
CA PHE A 30 7.95 8.05 1.67
C PHE A 30 7.47 8.62 3.00
N CYS A 31 7.92 8.06 4.13
CA CYS A 31 7.58 8.55 5.47
C CYS A 31 6.06 8.73 5.70
N GLU A 32 5.23 7.90 5.08
CA GLU A 32 3.76 7.96 5.20
C GLU A 32 3.26 7.41 6.53
N ILE A 33 4.01 6.44 7.08
CA ILE A 33 3.74 5.85 8.39
C ILE A 33 5.01 5.80 9.24
N THR A 34 4.82 5.74 10.56
CA THR A 34 5.89 5.47 11.52
C THR A 34 5.62 4.13 12.20
N LEU A 35 6.59 3.22 12.12
CA LEU A 35 6.56 1.93 12.81
C LEU A 35 7.11 2.06 14.22
N PRO A 36 6.61 1.24 15.20
CA PRO A 36 7.16 1.25 16.55
C PRO A 36 8.63 0.80 16.53
N PRO A 37 9.56 1.57 17.15
CA PRO A 37 10.97 1.17 17.26
C PRO A 37 11.08 -0.05 18.18
N ARG A 38 11.88 -1.05 17.78
CA ARG A 38 12.04 -2.30 18.56
C ARG A 38 13.46 -2.58 18.98
N GLN A 39 14.43 -1.98 18.26
CA GLN A 39 15.86 -2.08 18.60
C GLN A 39 16.61 -0.89 18.00
N PRO A 40 17.83 -0.59 18.48
CA PRO A 40 18.73 0.35 17.81
C PRO A 40 18.99 -0.11 16.37
N GLY A 41 18.88 0.79 15.40
CA GLY A 41 19.00 0.43 13.98
C GLY A 41 20.44 0.24 13.50
N SER A 42 21.42 0.76 14.24
CA SER A 42 22.84 0.70 13.88
C SER A 42 23.72 1.11 15.07
N SER A 43 24.88 0.49 15.19
CA SER A 43 25.92 0.91 16.13
C SER A 43 26.71 2.14 15.65
N ILE A 44 26.66 2.43 14.33
CA ILE A 44 27.43 3.50 13.68
C ILE A 44 26.59 4.77 13.48
N MET A 45 25.27 4.62 13.31
CA MET A 45 24.35 5.73 13.02
C MET A 45 23.39 5.95 14.20
N PRO A 46 23.69 6.88 15.12
CA PRO A 46 22.78 7.20 16.23
C PRO A 46 21.41 7.64 15.74
N GLY A 47 20.34 7.14 16.37
CA GLY A 47 18.98 7.49 16.02
C GLY A 47 18.37 6.74 14.82
N LYS A 48 19.14 5.88 14.13
CA LYS A 48 18.59 5.02 13.08
C LYS A 48 17.64 4.00 13.68
N VAL A 49 16.47 3.85 13.04
CA VAL A 49 15.47 2.81 13.35
C VAL A 49 15.23 1.98 12.09
N ASN A 50 15.37 0.66 12.19
CA ASN A 50 15.08 -0.26 11.09
C ASN A 50 13.70 -0.91 11.30
N PRO A 51 12.97 -1.27 10.22
CA PRO A 51 11.68 -1.96 10.27
C PRO A 51 11.87 -3.47 10.53
N VAL A 52 12.53 -3.83 11.63
CA VAL A 52 13.00 -5.20 11.92
C VAL A 52 11.89 -6.23 12.06
N ILE A 53 10.68 -5.82 12.46
CA ILE A 53 9.56 -6.76 12.58
C ILE A 53 9.05 -7.20 11.19
N PRO A 54 8.74 -6.31 10.25
CA PRO A 54 8.50 -6.74 8.87
C PRO A 54 9.64 -7.57 8.27
N GLU A 55 10.90 -7.23 8.54
CA GLU A 55 12.07 -7.97 8.04
C GLU A 55 12.13 -9.41 8.55
N VAL A 56 11.84 -9.65 9.83
CA VAL A 56 11.82 -11.01 10.38
C VAL A 56 10.63 -11.81 9.85
N VAL A 57 9.51 -11.14 9.58
CA VAL A 57 8.34 -11.80 8.95
C VAL A 57 8.68 -12.25 7.54
N ASP A 58 9.34 -11.41 6.73
CA ASP A 58 9.80 -11.77 5.38
C ASP A 58 10.70 -13.01 5.41
N GLN A 59 11.72 -13.01 6.27
CA GLN A 59 12.65 -14.14 6.41
C GLN A 59 11.94 -15.43 6.86
N THR A 60 10.98 -15.32 7.78
CA THR A 60 10.16 -16.43 8.22
C THR A 60 9.32 -16.99 7.07
N CYS A 61 8.73 -16.12 6.26
CA CYS A 61 7.94 -16.50 5.09
C CYS A 61 8.79 -17.17 4.00
N TYR A 62 10.04 -16.72 3.80
CA TYR A 62 10.97 -17.40 2.88
C TYR A 62 11.20 -18.87 3.30
N GLN A 63 11.35 -19.12 4.60
CA GLN A 63 11.51 -20.48 5.12
C GLN A 63 10.24 -21.32 4.90
N VAL A 64 9.06 -20.74 5.06
CA VAL A 64 7.78 -21.43 4.79
C VAL A 64 7.66 -21.84 3.32
N ILE A 65 8.09 -20.96 2.40
CA ILE A 65 8.11 -21.25 0.96
C ILE A 65 9.10 -22.39 0.64
N ALA A 66 10.26 -22.38 1.27
CA ALA A 66 11.25 -23.46 1.13
C ALA A 66 10.72 -24.81 1.69
N ASN A 67 10.00 -24.77 2.81
CA ASN A 67 9.37 -25.95 3.39
C ASN A 67 8.29 -26.53 2.45
N ASP A 68 7.52 -25.70 1.73
CA ASP A 68 6.54 -26.16 0.74
C ASP A 68 7.23 -26.93 -0.40
N LEU A 69 8.41 -26.51 -0.82
CA LEU A 69 9.19 -27.23 -1.84
C LEU A 69 9.60 -28.62 -1.34
N ALA A 70 10.04 -28.71 -0.09
CA ALA A 70 10.38 -30.01 0.52
C ALA A 70 9.15 -30.95 0.61
N VAL A 71 7.97 -30.40 0.91
CA VAL A 71 6.70 -31.16 0.90
C VAL A 71 6.38 -31.62 -0.52
N ALA A 72 6.54 -30.78 -1.53
CA ALA A 72 6.28 -31.11 -2.92
C ALA A 72 7.15 -32.31 -3.37
N PHE A 73 8.45 -32.30 -3.08
CA PHE A 73 9.34 -33.42 -3.35
C PHE A 73 8.91 -34.68 -2.61
N GLY A 74 8.46 -34.57 -1.35
CA GLY A 74 7.93 -35.70 -0.59
C GLY A 74 6.70 -36.32 -1.26
N VAL A 75 5.79 -35.50 -1.78
CA VAL A 75 4.59 -35.95 -2.50
C VAL A 75 4.95 -36.64 -3.81
N GLU A 76 5.90 -36.08 -4.58
CA GLU A 76 6.34 -36.60 -5.89
C GLU A 76 6.94 -37.99 -5.79
N ASN A 77 7.61 -38.31 -4.68
CA ASN A 77 8.36 -39.57 -4.51
C ASN A 77 7.54 -40.72 -3.87
N GLY A 78 6.22 -40.62 -3.84
CA GLY A 78 5.35 -41.74 -3.50
C GLY A 78 5.40 -42.84 -4.58
N GLN A 79 5.25 -44.12 -4.15
CA GLN A 79 5.23 -45.26 -5.04
C GLN A 79 3.91 -46.02 -4.87
N PHE A 80 3.14 -46.14 -5.95
CA PHE A 80 1.80 -46.73 -5.96
C PHE A 80 0.90 -46.12 -4.86
N GLN A 81 0.48 -46.88 -3.89
CA GLN A 81 -0.41 -46.43 -2.81
C GLN A 81 0.33 -46.16 -1.49
N LEU A 82 1.66 -46.10 -1.52
CA LEU A 82 2.50 -45.88 -0.35
C LEU A 82 3.44 -44.70 -0.55
N ASN A 83 3.54 -43.86 0.46
CA ASN A 83 4.50 -42.78 0.49
C ASN A 83 5.32 -42.84 1.80
N VAL A 84 6.58 -43.21 1.71
CA VAL A 84 7.50 -43.31 2.86
C VAL A 84 8.13 -41.96 3.23
N MET A 85 7.82 -40.88 2.50
CA MET A 85 8.35 -39.52 2.74
C MET A 85 7.48 -38.69 3.71
N GLU A 86 6.46 -39.28 4.33
CA GLU A 86 5.57 -38.64 5.31
C GLU A 86 6.32 -37.90 6.43
N PRO A 87 7.41 -38.44 7.03
CA PRO A 87 8.11 -37.74 8.12
C PRO A 87 8.65 -36.38 7.73
N VAL A 88 9.24 -36.23 6.54
CA VAL A 88 9.76 -34.94 6.06
C VAL A 88 8.63 -33.98 5.69
N MET A 89 7.52 -34.49 5.14
CA MET A 89 6.35 -33.66 4.85
C MET A 89 5.72 -33.14 6.15
N ALA A 90 5.51 -34.01 7.15
CA ALA A 90 4.96 -33.62 8.45
C ALA A 90 5.86 -32.60 9.15
N TYR A 91 7.17 -32.85 9.19
CA TYR A 91 8.14 -31.93 9.78
C TYR A 91 8.04 -30.51 9.18
N ASN A 92 8.04 -30.41 7.85
CA ASN A 92 8.01 -29.11 7.16
C ASN A 92 6.65 -28.40 7.31
N ILE A 93 5.52 -29.13 7.30
CA ILE A 93 4.20 -28.57 7.51
C ILE A 93 4.05 -28.04 8.94
N PHE A 94 4.43 -28.81 9.97
CA PHE A 94 4.32 -28.38 11.36
C PHE A 94 5.24 -27.18 11.68
N ASN A 95 6.47 -27.16 11.14
CA ASN A 95 7.34 -26.00 11.27
C ASN A 95 6.75 -24.76 10.59
N SER A 96 6.17 -24.90 9.39
CA SER A 96 5.52 -23.79 8.67
C SER A 96 4.34 -23.22 9.44
N LEU A 97 3.50 -24.06 10.03
CA LEU A 97 2.40 -23.64 10.90
C LEU A 97 2.92 -22.85 12.10
N ARG A 98 3.93 -23.38 12.81
CA ARG A 98 4.53 -22.71 13.97
C ARG A 98 5.16 -21.38 13.60
N PHE A 99 5.89 -21.34 12.49
CA PHE A 99 6.56 -20.13 12.02
C PHE A 99 5.56 -19.04 11.64
N LEU A 100 4.54 -19.36 10.84
CA LEU A 100 3.52 -18.40 10.44
C LEU A 100 2.70 -17.89 11.64
N THR A 101 2.31 -18.77 12.54
CA THR A 101 1.59 -18.38 13.76
C THR A 101 2.38 -17.34 14.57
N ASN A 102 3.67 -17.62 14.80
CA ASN A 102 4.55 -16.72 15.54
C ASN A 102 4.82 -15.42 14.77
N ALA A 103 5.04 -15.49 13.46
CA ALA A 103 5.27 -14.33 12.61
C ALA A 103 4.07 -13.38 12.60
N VAL A 104 2.85 -13.91 12.42
CA VAL A 104 1.60 -13.11 12.43
C VAL A 104 1.38 -12.45 13.79
N ASN A 105 1.53 -13.18 14.89
CA ASN A 105 1.40 -12.63 16.23
C ASN A 105 2.44 -11.53 16.50
N THR A 106 3.70 -11.76 16.08
CA THR A 106 4.77 -10.78 16.20
C THR A 106 4.51 -9.54 15.36
N LEU A 107 4.09 -9.72 14.09
CA LEU A 107 3.72 -8.62 13.21
C LEU A 107 2.61 -7.77 13.83
N ARG A 108 1.53 -8.41 14.28
CA ARG A 108 0.41 -7.71 14.93
C ARG A 108 0.87 -6.93 16.15
N THR A 109 1.39 -7.62 17.16
CA THR A 109 1.62 -7.03 18.49
C THR A 109 2.83 -6.10 18.56
N ARG A 110 3.83 -6.32 17.69
CA ARG A 110 5.09 -5.58 17.71
C ARG A 110 5.24 -4.55 16.60
N CYS A 111 4.35 -4.56 15.60
CA CYS A 111 4.37 -3.62 14.49
C CYS A 111 3.00 -2.97 14.29
N VAL A 112 1.98 -3.73 13.85
CA VAL A 112 0.69 -3.20 13.40
C VAL A 112 -0.04 -2.42 14.49
N ASP A 113 -0.13 -2.95 15.71
CA ASP A 113 -0.82 -2.32 16.84
C ASP A 113 -0.21 -0.95 17.25
N GLY A 114 0.98 -0.61 16.76
CA GLY A 114 1.67 0.65 17.08
C GLY A 114 1.95 1.55 15.88
N ILE A 115 1.41 1.26 14.71
CA ILE A 115 1.56 2.10 13.51
C ILE A 115 0.89 3.47 13.72
N LYS A 116 1.61 4.52 13.32
CA LYS A 116 1.08 5.89 13.32
C LYS A 116 1.14 6.46 11.90
N ALA A 117 0.04 7.04 11.44
CA ALA A 117 0.02 7.75 10.16
C ALA A 117 0.71 9.13 10.29
N ASN A 118 1.58 9.46 9.36
CA ASN A 118 2.19 10.78 9.23
C ASN A 118 1.30 11.63 8.32
N ARG A 119 0.20 12.14 8.88
CA ARG A 119 -0.88 12.79 8.13
C ARG A 119 -0.41 13.95 7.26
N ALA A 120 0.51 14.76 7.74
CA ALA A 120 1.05 15.89 6.98
C ALA A 120 1.78 15.41 5.72
N GLN A 121 2.60 14.36 5.85
CA GLN A 121 3.33 13.77 4.73
C GLN A 121 2.37 13.14 3.70
N CYS A 122 1.35 12.41 4.18
CA CYS A 122 0.34 11.82 3.30
C CYS A 122 -0.44 12.92 2.53
N ALA A 123 -0.80 14.02 3.20
CA ALA A 123 -1.46 15.16 2.57
C ALA A 123 -0.57 15.81 1.50
N GLU A 124 0.71 16.02 1.81
CA GLU A 124 1.68 16.58 0.87
C GLU A 124 1.84 15.70 -0.38
N TRP A 125 1.96 14.37 -0.22
CA TRP A 125 2.04 13.45 -1.36
C TRP A 125 0.77 13.46 -2.20
N LEU A 126 -0.40 13.51 -1.55
CA LEU A 126 -1.67 13.60 -2.25
C LEU A 126 -1.77 14.89 -3.06
N ASP A 127 -1.43 16.03 -2.46
CA ASP A 127 -1.47 17.33 -3.13
C ASP A 127 -0.48 17.43 -4.31
N LYS A 128 0.65 16.76 -4.25
CA LYS A 128 1.62 16.67 -5.34
C LYS A 128 1.24 15.67 -6.43
N SER A 129 0.29 14.77 -6.15
CA SER A 129 -0.10 13.72 -7.10
C SER A 129 -0.92 14.27 -8.25
N VAL A 130 -0.46 14.03 -9.47
CA VAL A 130 -1.26 14.29 -10.68
C VAL A 130 -2.43 13.32 -10.81
N GLY A 131 -2.36 12.16 -10.15
CA GLY A 131 -3.40 11.13 -10.18
C GLY A 131 -4.77 11.58 -9.64
N ILE A 132 -4.81 12.62 -8.80
CA ILE A 132 -6.07 13.18 -8.29
C ILE A 132 -6.97 13.74 -9.40
N VAL A 133 -6.43 14.06 -10.57
CA VAL A 133 -7.20 14.51 -11.74
C VAL A 133 -8.27 13.49 -12.16
N THR A 134 -8.07 12.21 -11.86
CA THR A 134 -9.04 11.16 -12.17
C THR A 134 -10.39 11.38 -11.49
N ALA A 135 -10.40 11.92 -10.27
CA ALA A 135 -11.63 12.26 -9.56
C ALA A 135 -12.42 13.41 -10.23
N LEU A 136 -11.74 14.21 -11.02
CA LEU A 136 -12.33 15.36 -11.75
C LEU A 136 -12.92 14.98 -13.11
N LEU A 137 -12.59 13.80 -13.65
CA LEU A 137 -13.06 13.37 -14.99
C LEU A 137 -14.59 13.49 -15.18
N PRO A 138 -15.43 13.06 -14.22
CA PRO A 138 -16.88 13.18 -14.37
C PRO A 138 -17.38 14.63 -14.40
N HIS A 139 -16.62 15.56 -13.81
CA HIS A 139 -17.01 16.97 -13.64
C HIS A 139 -16.57 17.86 -14.79
N ILE A 140 -15.35 17.66 -15.30
CA ILE A 140 -14.74 18.57 -16.27
C ILE A 140 -14.35 17.91 -17.60
N GLY A 141 -14.54 16.60 -17.72
CA GLY A 141 -14.29 15.81 -18.92
C GLY A 141 -12.82 15.45 -19.11
N TYR A 142 -12.57 14.45 -19.97
CA TYR A 142 -11.25 13.87 -20.19
C TYR A 142 -10.25 14.86 -20.82
N GLU A 143 -10.65 15.62 -21.82
CA GLU A 143 -9.75 16.53 -22.54
C GLU A 143 -9.20 17.61 -21.63
N THR A 144 -10.08 18.26 -20.87
CA THR A 144 -9.68 19.28 -19.88
C THR A 144 -8.73 18.69 -18.83
N CYS A 145 -9.05 17.51 -18.30
CA CYS A 145 -8.20 16.81 -17.35
C CYS A 145 -6.81 16.48 -17.94
N SER A 146 -6.77 16.03 -19.20
CA SER A 146 -5.52 15.68 -19.89
C SER A 146 -4.61 16.90 -20.10
N VAL A 147 -5.19 18.04 -20.50
CA VAL A 147 -4.43 19.29 -20.68
C VAL A 147 -3.85 19.76 -19.34
N LEU A 148 -4.67 19.80 -18.30
CA LEU A 148 -4.24 20.22 -16.95
C LEU A 148 -3.17 19.31 -16.36
N ALA A 149 -3.32 17.99 -16.53
CA ALA A 149 -2.33 17.03 -16.05
C ALA A 149 -0.97 17.20 -16.75
N LYS A 150 -0.96 17.40 -18.06
CA LYS A 150 0.27 17.66 -18.84
C LYS A 150 0.94 18.97 -18.41
N GLU A 151 0.17 20.01 -18.22
CA GLU A 151 0.67 21.30 -17.76
C GLU A 151 1.23 21.22 -16.33
N ALA A 152 0.52 20.58 -15.41
CA ALA A 152 0.98 20.37 -14.04
C ALA A 152 2.34 19.65 -14.00
N LEU A 153 2.51 18.60 -14.82
CA LEU A 153 3.78 17.88 -14.95
C LEU A 153 4.89 18.76 -15.57
N ALA A 154 4.58 19.48 -16.65
CA ALA A 154 5.57 20.31 -17.35
C ALA A 154 6.04 21.50 -16.51
N THR A 155 5.16 22.07 -15.69
CA THR A 155 5.42 23.26 -14.89
C THR A 155 5.72 22.98 -13.42
N ASN A 156 5.63 21.73 -13.00
CA ASN A 156 5.73 21.29 -11.59
C ASN A 156 4.76 22.06 -10.65
N ARG A 157 3.57 22.38 -11.15
CA ARG A 157 2.52 23.09 -10.42
C ARG A 157 1.45 22.14 -9.91
N ASN A 158 0.79 22.54 -8.83
CA ASN A 158 -0.34 21.80 -8.28
C ASN A 158 -1.56 21.91 -9.20
N ILE A 159 -2.26 20.80 -9.43
CA ILE A 159 -3.48 20.76 -10.26
C ILE A 159 -4.59 21.63 -9.68
N LYS A 160 -4.76 21.67 -8.36
CA LYS A 160 -5.77 22.51 -7.69
C LYS A 160 -5.55 23.98 -8.02
N ASP A 161 -4.30 24.45 -7.96
CA ASP A 161 -3.95 25.86 -8.26
C ASP A 161 -4.26 26.20 -9.71
N LEU A 162 -3.93 25.32 -10.65
CA LEU A 162 -4.23 25.51 -12.07
C LEU A 162 -5.74 25.58 -12.34
N LEU A 163 -6.54 24.74 -11.67
CA LEU A 163 -8.00 24.74 -11.80
C LEU A 163 -8.63 26.04 -11.28
N ILE A 164 -8.16 26.54 -10.14
CA ILE A 164 -8.65 27.80 -9.54
C ILE A 164 -8.26 28.99 -10.40
N GLU A 165 -7.00 29.08 -10.83
CA GLU A 165 -6.49 30.16 -11.67
C GLU A 165 -7.25 30.28 -13.00
N ARG A 166 -7.52 29.13 -13.63
CA ARG A 166 -8.29 29.05 -14.88
C ARG A 166 -9.80 29.14 -14.69
N LYS A 167 -10.26 29.30 -13.46
CA LYS A 167 -11.69 29.37 -13.10
C LYS A 167 -12.51 28.18 -13.63
N VAL A 168 -11.89 26.99 -13.70
CA VAL A 168 -12.55 25.77 -14.14
C VAL A 168 -13.47 25.23 -13.06
N LEU A 169 -13.02 25.29 -11.80
CA LEU A 169 -13.79 24.90 -10.61
C LEU A 169 -13.49 25.87 -9.47
N SER A 170 -14.47 26.07 -8.58
CA SER A 170 -14.27 26.83 -7.36
C SER A 170 -13.41 26.05 -6.35
N LYS A 171 -12.80 26.77 -5.42
CA LYS A 171 -12.04 26.12 -4.34
C LYS A 171 -12.92 25.21 -3.49
N GLU A 172 -14.14 25.66 -3.20
CA GLU A 172 -15.13 24.94 -2.41
C GLU A 172 -15.52 23.61 -3.08
N ASP A 173 -15.78 23.61 -4.40
CA ASP A 173 -16.10 22.42 -5.15
C ASP A 173 -14.90 21.46 -5.20
N LEU A 174 -13.68 21.96 -5.35
CA LEU A 174 -12.45 21.14 -5.31
C LEU A 174 -12.21 20.50 -3.94
N ASP A 175 -12.44 21.22 -2.85
CA ASP A 175 -12.28 20.71 -1.50
C ASP A 175 -13.26 19.55 -1.21
N VAL A 176 -14.45 19.56 -1.81
CA VAL A 176 -15.41 18.45 -1.74
C VAL A 176 -14.97 17.28 -2.62
N ILE A 177 -14.72 17.50 -3.91
CA ILE A 177 -14.41 16.43 -4.88
C ILE A 177 -13.10 15.72 -4.52
N LEU A 178 -12.08 16.48 -4.14
CA LEU A 178 -10.74 15.96 -3.84
C LEU A 178 -10.53 15.61 -2.36
N ALA A 179 -11.59 15.60 -1.56
CA ALA A 179 -11.51 15.09 -0.20
C ALA A 179 -11.12 13.60 -0.23
N PRO A 180 -10.09 13.16 0.53
CA PRO A 180 -9.64 11.75 0.52
C PRO A 180 -10.76 10.75 0.80
N ALA A 181 -11.69 11.11 1.71
CA ALA A 181 -12.84 10.29 2.05
C ALA A 181 -13.82 10.12 0.89
N GLU A 182 -13.97 11.14 0.03
CA GLU A 182 -14.82 11.06 -1.17
C GLU A 182 -14.14 10.25 -2.29
N MET A 183 -12.85 10.50 -2.54
CA MET A 183 -12.11 9.79 -3.58
C MET A 183 -11.96 8.28 -3.32
N THR A 184 -12.05 7.85 -2.06
CA THR A 184 -11.92 6.44 -1.67
C THR A 184 -13.25 5.70 -1.54
N ARG A 185 -14.39 6.39 -1.69
CA ARG A 185 -15.73 5.75 -1.72
C ARG A 185 -16.05 5.22 -3.11
N PRO A 186 -16.77 4.09 -3.21
CA PRO A 186 -17.32 3.64 -4.49
C PRO A 186 -18.26 4.69 -5.08
N GLY A 187 -18.10 4.98 -6.37
CA GLY A 187 -18.95 5.94 -7.09
C GLY A 187 -18.15 7.15 -7.60
N ILE A 188 -18.84 8.26 -7.78
CA ILE A 188 -18.28 9.52 -8.26
C ILE A 188 -18.09 10.45 -7.06
N ALA A 189 -16.86 10.90 -6.83
CA ALA A 189 -16.55 11.86 -5.78
C ALA A 189 -17.28 13.19 -6.03
N GLY A 190 -17.93 13.75 -5.02
CA GLY A 190 -18.72 14.99 -5.18
C GLY A 190 -19.88 14.87 -6.15
N LYS A 191 -20.55 13.71 -6.23
CA LYS A 191 -21.64 13.43 -7.18
C LYS A 191 -22.76 14.49 -7.15
N GLU A 192 -23.03 15.04 -5.99
CA GLU A 192 -24.05 16.09 -5.80
C GLU A 192 -23.74 17.39 -6.55
N LEU A 193 -22.46 17.63 -6.86
CA LEU A 193 -22.01 18.82 -7.58
C LEU A 193 -22.09 18.72 -9.09
N LEU A 194 -22.31 17.49 -9.65
CA LEU A 194 -22.29 17.25 -11.09
C LEU A 194 -23.22 18.17 -11.86
N LYS A 195 -24.49 18.28 -11.45
CA LYS A 195 -25.48 19.13 -12.13
C LYS A 195 -25.06 20.59 -12.13
N LYS A 196 -24.72 21.12 -10.95
CA LYS A 196 -24.26 22.50 -10.75
C LYS A 196 -23.09 22.83 -11.66
N ILE A 197 -22.08 21.95 -11.70
CA ILE A 197 -20.86 22.18 -12.47
C ILE A 197 -21.14 22.14 -13.99
N HIS A 198 -21.97 21.20 -14.45
CA HIS A 198 -22.33 21.12 -15.87
C HIS A 198 -23.13 22.31 -16.32
N GLU A 199 -24.17 22.73 -15.58
CA GLU A 199 -24.97 23.94 -15.86
C GLU A 199 -24.08 25.19 -15.94
N SER A 200 -23.21 25.42 -14.97
CA SER A 200 -22.30 26.55 -14.97
C SER A 200 -21.30 26.58 -16.15
N ARG A 201 -21.00 25.44 -16.74
CA ARG A 201 -20.10 25.35 -17.91
C ARG A 201 -20.84 25.58 -19.23
N GLU A 202 -22.12 25.22 -19.32
CA GLU A 202 -22.95 25.50 -20.49
C GLU A 202 -23.25 27.00 -20.62
N GLU A 203 -23.32 27.75 -19.52
CA GLU A 203 -23.49 29.21 -19.52
C GLU A 203 -22.22 29.98 -19.95
N LEU A 204 -21.04 29.32 -19.99
CA LEU A 204 -19.75 29.93 -20.36
C LEU A 204 -19.34 29.67 -21.81
N VAL A 205 -20.13 28.90 -22.58
CA VAL A 205 -19.93 28.60 -24.00
C VAL A 205 -20.93 29.38 -24.87
#